data_77edcc44179e99153d25f98023363675
#
_entry.id   77edcc44179e99153d25f98023363675
#
_cell.length_a   1.000
_cell.length_b   1.000
_cell.length_c   1.000
_cell.angle_alpha   90.00
_cell.angle_beta   90.00
_cell.angle_gamma   90.00
#
_symmetry.space_group_name_H-M   'P 1'
#
loop_
_entity.id
_entity.type
_entity.pdbx_description
1 polymer ?
#
loop_
_entity_poly.entity_id
_entity_poly.type
_entity_poly.pdbx_seq_one_letter_code
_entity_poly.pdbx_strand_id
1 'polypeptide(L)'
;MRGGGILTIGLVAALVLSSAGVAQARPADADRDGRPNILVVMTDDMNRADLAFMPKTRKLLGKQGTTFTNAITSFPLCCPSRATFLTGQYSHNHGVGGNFYPEGWYGMPGRNNTLATWLDGRGYRTDLIGKMLNGYGALDAHGEIPPGFDQWHGLLDVSAYDYYNFVMNDNGRLRTWGDPDFARKLVEFANIEVTPPDVKTVTEILDKLHQVMGPAPYSYWGAANPNQYSPDVTGRITNKLLGREKRKKKPFFIWWTPAAPHREDVSTTLMGRSGADPRPAPRYEQLSKTFQLPRPPSFNEADVSDKATDVTSHTPPLTDAQIDQLQLDYEGRGGALRAVDDKVGRMVKTLRRTGQLSDTVIVFTSDNGWMQGEHRIPGDKFLPYEESLGVPLIFRGPGISAGRKVKRQVANIDLAPTLAALAKVKAHRLMDGISLAPTLRRQKNPPDRALAVEAPRPLFEGAIPQNAWDRPYMGVRTQRYTYVVYTETSEDELYDRRTDPYELQNVAQDPAYAGTKAHLYALMQRLHTCRGRSCQVKP
;
A
#
# COMPACT_ATOMS: atom_id res chain seq x y z
N MET A 1 66.76 75.01 -14.11
CA MET A 1 67.27 74.34 -12.89
C MET A 1 66.06 73.72 -12.15
N ARG A 2 66.07 72.43 -12.00
CA ARG A 2 65.26 71.57 -11.06
C ARG A 2 63.73 71.85 -10.98
N GLY A 3 62.80 71.15 -11.49
CA GLY A 3 62.52 69.78 -11.76
C GLY A 3 61.95 68.99 -10.57
N GLY A 4 60.68 69.05 -10.22
CA GLY A 4 60.05 68.23 -9.18
C GLY A 4 58.78 67.59 -9.73
N GLY A 5 58.88 66.33 -10.12
CA GLY A 5 57.74 65.57 -10.59
C GLY A 5 56.97 64.96 -9.41
N ILE A 6 55.65 65.10 -9.42
CA ILE A 6 54.72 64.47 -8.45
C ILE A 6 54.22 63.18 -9.10
N LEU A 7 54.48 62.05 -8.42
CA LEU A 7 54.04 60.70 -8.79
C LEU A 7 52.62 60.49 -8.23
N THR A 8 51.62 60.34 -9.10
CA THR A 8 50.27 60.01 -8.71
C THR A 8 50.10 58.47 -8.81
N ILE A 9 49.91 57.82 -7.67
CA ILE A 9 49.61 56.37 -7.57
C ILE A 9 48.11 56.21 -7.75
N GLY A 10 47.73 55.65 -8.91
CA GLY A 10 46.36 55.23 -9.18
C GLY A 10 46.08 53.88 -8.56
N LEU A 11 45.11 53.85 -7.63
CA LEU A 11 44.61 52.63 -7.01
C LEU A 11 43.58 51.97 -7.98
N VAL A 12 43.94 50.84 -8.61
CA VAL A 12 43.01 50.04 -9.41
C VAL A 12 42.31 49.06 -8.46
N ALA A 13 41.05 49.33 -8.18
CA ALA A 13 40.19 48.37 -7.47
C ALA A 13 39.71 47.31 -8.45
N ALA A 14 40.21 46.08 -8.34
CA ALA A 14 39.73 44.93 -9.07
C ALA A 14 38.37 44.44 -8.48
N LEU A 15 37.27 44.70 -9.17
CA LEU A 15 35.98 44.07 -8.90
C LEU A 15 36.05 42.59 -9.30
N VAL A 16 36.10 41.70 -8.30
CA VAL A 16 35.88 40.26 -8.49
C VAL A 16 34.38 40.02 -8.62
N LEU A 17 33.86 39.94 -9.83
CA LEU A 17 32.51 39.44 -10.11
C LEU A 17 32.50 37.94 -9.89
N SER A 18 32.00 37.51 -8.74
CA SER A 18 31.64 36.12 -8.47
C SER A 18 30.44 35.74 -9.35
N SER A 19 30.70 35.13 -10.50
CA SER A 19 29.66 34.46 -11.30
C SER A 19 29.12 33.28 -10.52
N ALA A 20 27.97 33.48 -9.85
CA ALA A 20 27.15 32.38 -9.37
C ALA A 20 26.67 31.59 -10.59
N GLY A 21 27.35 30.47 -10.85
CA GLY A 21 26.98 29.55 -11.89
C GLY A 21 25.54 29.05 -11.70
N VAL A 22 24.63 29.59 -12.50
CA VAL A 22 23.30 29.00 -12.67
C VAL A 22 23.55 27.61 -13.25
N ALA A 23 23.32 26.59 -12.42
CA ALA A 23 23.37 25.20 -12.87
C ALA A 23 22.30 25.03 -13.98
N GLN A 24 22.74 25.12 -15.23
CA GLN A 24 21.90 24.78 -16.37
C GLN A 24 21.43 23.34 -16.21
N ALA A 25 20.10 23.16 -16.06
CA ALA A 25 19.47 21.85 -16.15
C ALA A 25 19.92 21.21 -17.48
N ARG A 26 20.62 20.07 -17.40
CA ARG A 26 20.97 19.29 -18.61
C ARG A 26 19.68 19.01 -19.37
N PRO A 27 19.72 19.13 -20.73
CA PRO A 27 18.60 18.75 -21.57
C PRO A 27 18.19 17.30 -21.22
N ALA A 28 16.92 17.06 -20.98
CA ALA A 28 16.37 15.71 -20.86
C ALA A 28 16.75 14.92 -22.12
N ASP A 29 17.28 13.72 -21.94
CA ASP A 29 17.65 12.84 -23.05
C ASP A 29 16.50 12.76 -24.06
N ALA A 30 16.74 13.17 -25.28
CA ALA A 30 15.75 13.26 -26.37
C ALA A 30 15.11 11.90 -26.73
N ASP A 31 15.65 10.81 -26.20
CA ASP A 31 15.25 9.42 -26.50
C ASP A 31 14.06 8.89 -25.66
N ARG A 32 13.55 9.64 -24.66
CA ARG A 32 12.48 9.17 -23.73
C ARG A 32 11.09 9.76 -23.98
N ASP A 33 10.87 10.50 -25.03
CA ASP A 33 9.61 11.24 -25.31
C ASP A 33 9.09 12.06 -24.11
N GLY A 34 9.98 12.46 -23.18
CA GLY A 34 9.62 13.14 -21.94
C GLY A 34 8.82 12.28 -20.94
N ARG A 35 8.86 10.95 -21.09
CA ARG A 35 8.23 10.01 -20.15
C ARG A 35 9.11 9.81 -18.91
N PRO A 36 8.56 9.95 -17.69
CA PRO A 36 9.32 9.75 -16.47
C PRO A 36 9.57 8.26 -16.18
N ASN A 37 10.62 7.96 -15.43
CA ASN A 37 10.70 6.74 -14.67
C ASN A 37 9.62 6.75 -13.58
N ILE A 38 9.15 5.59 -13.15
CA ILE A 38 8.14 5.44 -12.12
C ILE A 38 8.63 4.43 -11.07
N LEU A 39 8.70 4.89 -9.82
CA LEU A 39 8.94 4.05 -8.65
C LEU A 39 7.71 4.12 -7.74
N VAL A 40 7.00 3.02 -7.58
CA VAL A 40 5.92 2.89 -6.60
C VAL A 40 6.43 2.12 -5.41
N VAL A 41 6.28 2.68 -4.22
CA VAL A 41 6.50 2.04 -2.93
C VAL A 41 5.12 1.85 -2.30
N MET A 42 4.70 0.60 -2.14
CA MET A 42 3.42 0.24 -1.55
C MET A 42 3.65 -0.68 -0.35
N THR A 43 3.41 -0.18 0.84
CA THR A 43 3.42 -0.95 2.09
C THR A 43 2.16 -1.81 2.20
N ASP A 44 2.11 -2.70 3.18
CA ASP A 44 1.02 -3.62 3.46
C ASP A 44 0.45 -3.31 4.84
N ASP A 45 -0.86 -3.06 4.95
CA ASP A 45 -1.54 -2.75 6.22
C ASP A 45 -1.03 -1.47 6.93
N MET A 46 -0.68 -0.44 6.20
CA MET A 46 -0.20 0.80 6.79
C MET A 46 -1.26 1.89 6.77
N ASN A 47 -1.78 2.28 7.92
CA ASN A 47 -2.69 3.41 7.99
C ASN A 47 -1.97 4.76 7.80
N ARG A 48 -2.75 5.82 7.61
CA ARG A 48 -2.19 7.15 7.33
C ARG A 48 -1.34 7.70 8.48
N ALA A 49 -1.71 7.42 9.72
CA ALA A 49 -1.02 7.92 10.92
C ALA A 49 0.37 7.29 11.07
N ASP A 50 0.55 6.04 10.64
CA ASP A 50 1.83 5.31 10.69
C ASP A 50 2.95 6.00 9.88
N LEU A 51 2.61 6.96 9.01
CA LEU A 51 3.62 7.80 8.33
C LEU A 51 4.50 8.58 9.34
N ALA A 52 4.08 8.70 10.58
CA ALA A 52 4.88 9.25 11.67
C ALA A 52 6.20 8.47 11.88
N PHE A 53 6.19 7.15 11.67
CA PHE A 53 7.37 6.29 11.77
C PHE A 53 8.39 6.49 10.63
N MET A 54 8.04 7.25 9.58
CA MET A 54 8.83 7.35 8.35
C MET A 54 9.38 8.77 8.10
N PRO A 55 10.32 9.27 8.94
CA PRO A 55 10.83 10.65 8.84
C PRO A 55 11.58 10.94 7.52
N LYS A 56 12.27 9.94 6.93
CA LYS A 56 12.97 10.12 5.64
C LYS A 56 11.97 10.24 4.50
N THR A 57 10.94 9.40 4.46
CA THR A 57 9.84 9.46 3.50
C THR A 57 9.12 10.80 3.60
N ARG A 58 8.77 11.24 4.81
CA ARG A 58 8.16 12.56 5.04
C ARG A 58 9.04 13.71 4.55
N LYS A 59 10.35 13.66 4.83
CA LYS A 59 11.31 14.69 4.41
C LYS A 59 11.60 14.65 2.92
N LEU A 60 11.89 13.47 2.38
CA LEU A 60 12.39 13.31 1.02
C LEU A 60 11.27 13.24 -0.02
N LEU A 61 10.11 12.71 0.33
CA LEU A 61 8.96 12.65 -0.56
C LEU A 61 7.91 13.70 -0.19
N GLY A 62 7.43 13.74 1.05
CA GLY A 62 6.36 14.64 1.47
C GLY A 62 6.71 16.12 1.33
N LYS A 63 7.86 16.57 1.86
CA LYS A 63 8.29 17.97 1.73
C LYS A 63 8.74 18.34 0.31
N GLN A 64 9.11 17.37 -0.51
CA GLN A 64 9.59 17.56 -1.87
C GLN A 64 8.58 17.19 -2.95
N GLY A 65 7.34 16.91 -2.56
CA GLY A 65 6.27 16.48 -3.44
C GLY A 65 4.89 16.92 -2.96
N THR A 66 3.86 16.29 -3.50
CA THR A 66 2.45 16.53 -3.13
C THR A 66 1.94 15.39 -2.27
N THR A 67 1.40 15.71 -1.10
CA THR A 67 0.75 14.78 -0.17
C THR A 67 -0.76 14.93 -0.24
N PHE A 68 -1.48 13.83 -0.48
CA PHE A 68 -2.94 13.77 -0.38
C PHE A 68 -3.29 13.37 1.05
N THR A 69 -3.94 14.28 1.79
CA THR A 69 -4.25 14.06 3.22
C THR A 69 -5.58 13.36 3.47
N ASN A 70 -6.32 13.07 2.41
CA ASN A 70 -7.59 12.34 2.43
C ASN A 70 -7.59 11.32 1.28
N ALA A 71 -6.61 10.41 1.31
CA ALA A 71 -6.52 9.27 0.39
C ALA A 71 -7.06 8.03 1.08
N ILE A 72 -7.88 7.26 0.36
CA ILE A 72 -8.48 6.01 0.85
C ILE A 72 -8.24 4.85 -0.13
N THR A 73 -8.42 3.65 0.36
CA THR A 73 -8.69 2.48 -0.47
C THR A 73 -10.19 2.26 -0.58
N SER A 74 -10.66 1.81 -1.72
CA SER A 74 -12.09 1.55 -1.95
C SER A 74 -12.57 0.24 -1.33
N PHE A 75 -11.67 -0.72 -1.21
CA PHE A 75 -11.86 -1.95 -0.48
C PHE A 75 -10.61 -2.20 0.37
N PRO A 76 -10.71 -2.10 1.70
CA PRO A 76 -9.55 -2.20 2.59
C PRO A 76 -9.14 -3.66 2.84
N LEU A 77 -8.74 -4.34 1.78
CA LEU A 77 -8.23 -5.71 1.79
C LEU A 77 -7.14 -5.86 0.71
N CYS A 78 -6.10 -6.62 1.00
CA CYS A 78 -4.89 -6.74 0.18
C CYS A 78 -5.16 -7.00 -1.29
N CYS A 79 -5.75 -8.15 -1.67
CA CYS A 79 -5.95 -8.49 -3.08
C CYS A 79 -6.89 -7.55 -3.81
N PRO A 80 -8.10 -7.23 -3.30
CA PRO A 80 -8.97 -6.28 -3.97
C PRO A 80 -8.30 -4.93 -4.20
N SER A 81 -7.61 -4.38 -3.17
CA SER A 81 -6.90 -3.11 -3.31
C SER A 81 -5.75 -3.14 -4.31
N ARG A 82 -4.96 -4.22 -4.33
CA ARG A 82 -3.86 -4.39 -5.29
C ARG A 82 -4.37 -4.62 -6.72
N ALA A 83 -5.48 -5.35 -6.89
CA ALA A 83 -6.17 -5.47 -8.17
C ALA A 83 -6.73 -4.12 -8.63
N THR A 84 -7.30 -3.32 -7.73
CA THR A 84 -7.71 -1.94 -7.98
C THR A 84 -6.54 -1.07 -8.46
N PHE A 85 -5.38 -1.16 -7.80
CA PHE A 85 -4.16 -0.45 -8.23
C PHE A 85 -3.72 -0.87 -9.65
N LEU A 86 -3.79 -2.14 -9.98
CA LEU A 86 -3.35 -2.66 -11.28
C LEU A 86 -4.34 -2.35 -12.41
N THR A 87 -5.62 -2.16 -12.11
CA THR A 87 -6.70 -2.04 -13.11
C THR A 87 -7.31 -0.65 -13.20
N GLY A 88 -7.26 0.14 -12.11
CA GLY A 88 -7.99 1.40 -11.99
C GLY A 88 -9.51 1.21 -11.87
N GLN A 89 -9.95 0.02 -11.47
CA GLN A 89 -11.36 -0.36 -11.34
C GLN A 89 -11.72 -0.63 -9.88
N TYR A 90 -12.99 -0.47 -9.54
CA TYR A 90 -13.58 -0.96 -8.30
C TYR A 90 -13.64 -2.50 -8.28
N SER A 91 -13.80 -3.08 -7.09
CA SER A 91 -13.86 -4.54 -6.91
C SER A 91 -14.99 -5.17 -7.70
N HIS A 92 -16.17 -4.58 -7.71
CA HIS A 92 -17.32 -5.05 -8.51
C HIS A 92 -17.07 -5.05 -10.03
N ASN A 93 -16.07 -4.32 -10.54
CA ASN A 93 -15.70 -4.27 -11.96
C ASN A 93 -14.49 -5.14 -12.31
N HIS A 94 -13.49 -5.27 -11.43
CA HIS A 94 -12.35 -6.16 -11.69
C HIS A 94 -12.55 -7.58 -11.19
N GLY A 95 -13.58 -7.85 -10.37
CA GLY A 95 -14.01 -9.19 -9.98
C GLY A 95 -13.20 -9.86 -8.85
N VAL A 96 -12.21 -9.18 -8.24
CA VAL A 96 -11.47 -9.73 -7.10
C VAL A 96 -12.16 -9.27 -5.82
N GLY A 97 -12.85 -10.18 -5.14
CA GLY A 97 -13.65 -9.92 -3.95
C GLY A 97 -13.01 -10.36 -2.63
N GLY A 98 -11.86 -11.05 -2.67
CA GLY A 98 -11.22 -11.59 -1.48
C GLY A 98 -9.74 -11.92 -1.67
N ASN A 99 -9.11 -12.42 -0.60
CA ASN A 99 -7.70 -12.79 -0.58
C ASN A 99 -7.46 -14.26 -0.90
N PHE A 100 -8.43 -15.14 -0.62
CA PHE A 100 -8.26 -16.58 -0.63
C PHE A 100 -8.91 -17.22 -1.85
N TYR A 101 -8.47 -18.43 -2.19
CA TYR A 101 -9.07 -19.20 -3.27
C TYR A 101 -10.60 -19.36 -3.07
N PRO A 102 -11.42 -19.22 -4.11
CA PRO A 102 -11.08 -19.04 -5.54
C PRO A 102 -10.73 -17.59 -5.94
N GLU A 103 -10.70 -16.66 -5.01
CA GLU A 103 -10.33 -15.25 -5.20
C GLU A 103 -8.79 -15.06 -5.23
N GLY A 104 -8.32 -13.89 -4.93
CA GLY A 104 -6.90 -13.57 -4.90
C GLY A 104 -6.25 -13.56 -6.28
N TRP A 105 -5.03 -14.05 -6.38
CA TRP A 105 -4.29 -14.17 -7.65
C TRP A 105 -5.02 -15.04 -8.67
N TYR A 106 -5.59 -16.15 -8.22
CA TYR A 106 -6.28 -17.10 -9.09
C TYR A 106 -7.59 -16.54 -9.63
N GLY A 107 -8.33 -15.82 -8.82
CA GLY A 107 -9.61 -15.20 -9.16
C GLY A 107 -9.53 -13.93 -9.98
N MET A 108 -8.33 -13.38 -10.22
CA MET A 108 -8.17 -12.10 -10.94
C MET A 108 -8.41 -12.26 -12.46
N PRO A 109 -9.54 -11.78 -13.01
CA PRO A 109 -9.79 -11.84 -14.44
C PRO A 109 -8.89 -10.85 -15.21
N GLY A 110 -8.43 -11.27 -16.39
CA GLY A 110 -7.69 -10.38 -17.28
C GLY A 110 -6.35 -9.93 -16.73
N ARG A 111 -5.59 -10.84 -16.11
CA ARG A 111 -4.21 -10.61 -15.60
C ARG A 111 -3.24 -10.09 -16.67
N ASN A 112 -3.55 -10.29 -17.93
CA ASN A 112 -2.80 -9.80 -19.08
C ASN A 112 -3.21 -8.37 -19.52
N ASN A 113 -4.10 -7.70 -18.79
CA ASN A 113 -4.59 -6.36 -19.11
C ASN A 113 -4.56 -5.47 -17.86
N THR A 114 -3.37 -5.12 -17.44
CA THR A 114 -3.06 -4.38 -16.20
C THR A 114 -2.13 -3.20 -16.48
N LEU A 115 -1.96 -2.33 -15.49
CA LEU A 115 -1.00 -1.22 -15.56
C LEU A 115 0.41 -1.69 -15.98
N ALA A 116 0.86 -2.85 -15.49
CA ALA A 116 2.17 -3.41 -15.84
C ALA A 116 2.24 -3.73 -17.33
N THR A 117 1.25 -4.44 -17.88
CA THR A 117 1.21 -4.78 -19.31
C THR A 117 1.08 -3.55 -20.22
N TRP A 118 0.36 -2.50 -19.79
CA TRP A 118 0.25 -1.26 -20.57
C TRP A 118 1.58 -0.50 -20.61
N LEU A 119 2.31 -0.48 -19.49
CA LEU A 119 3.61 0.17 -19.40
C LEU A 119 4.67 -0.61 -20.18
N ASP A 120 4.70 -1.94 -20.08
CA ASP A 120 5.58 -2.80 -20.87
C ASP A 120 5.32 -2.61 -22.37
N GLY A 121 4.07 -2.70 -22.83
CA GLY A 121 3.69 -2.45 -24.22
C GLY A 121 4.05 -1.03 -24.73
N ARG A 122 4.30 -0.08 -23.82
CA ARG A 122 4.81 1.27 -24.16
C ARG A 122 6.34 1.36 -24.09
N GLY A 123 7.02 0.25 -23.81
CA GLY A 123 8.47 0.17 -23.79
C GLY A 123 9.10 0.62 -22.48
N TYR A 124 8.35 0.61 -21.37
CA TYR A 124 8.96 0.64 -20.05
C TYR A 124 9.65 -0.70 -19.77
N ARG A 125 10.70 -0.68 -18.98
CA ARG A 125 11.12 -1.85 -18.24
C ARG A 125 10.29 -1.92 -16.96
N THR A 126 9.70 -3.06 -16.72
CA THR A 126 8.74 -3.26 -15.63
C THR A 126 9.26 -4.30 -14.65
N ASP A 127 9.30 -3.93 -13.37
CA ASP A 127 9.82 -4.80 -12.32
C ASP A 127 8.86 -4.83 -11.12
N LEU A 128 8.66 -6.02 -10.54
CA LEU A 128 8.05 -6.19 -9.21
C LEU A 128 9.08 -6.74 -8.23
N ILE A 129 9.09 -6.20 -7.02
CA ILE A 129 9.90 -6.69 -5.91
C ILE A 129 9.06 -6.71 -4.63
N GLY A 130 8.74 -7.89 -4.12
CA GLY A 130 7.95 -8.07 -2.89
C GLY A 130 6.63 -8.80 -3.12
N LYS A 131 5.62 -8.48 -2.30
CA LYS A 131 4.29 -9.11 -2.35
C LYS A 131 3.50 -8.69 -3.59
N MET A 132 2.87 -9.63 -4.27
CA MET A 132 1.93 -9.40 -5.39
C MET A 132 0.49 -9.40 -4.85
N LEU A 133 -0.33 -10.35 -5.24
CA LEU A 133 -1.64 -10.68 -4.70
C LEU A 133 -1.52 -11.95 -3.86
N ASN A 134 -2.42 -12.10 -2.88
CA ASN A 134 -2.49 -13.34 -2.11
C ASN A 134 -2.80 -14.53 -3.03
N GLY A 135 -2.28 -15.68 -2.68
CA GLY A 135 -2.35 -16.88 -3.48
C GLY A 135 -1.23 -17.03 -4.53
N TYR A 136 -0.47 -15.96 -4.84
CA TYR A 136 0.62 -16.07 -5.82
C TYR A 136 1.67 -17.09 -5.36
N GLY A 137 1.81 -18.15 -6.15
CA GLY A 137 2.75 -19.24 -5.88
C GLY A 137 2.35 -20.22 -4.76
N ALA A 138 1.12 -20.11 -4.23
CA ALA A 138 0.65 -21.00 -3.18
C ALA A 138 0.18 -22.37 -3.67
N LEU A 139 -0.47 -22.43 -4.83
CA LEU A 139 -1.08 -23.65 -5.35
C LEU A 139 -0.43 -24.18 -6.62
N ASP A 140 0.06 -23.27 -7.45
CA ASP A 140 0.64 -23.60 -8.75
C ASP A 140 1.64 -22.54 -9.20
N ALA A 141 2.21 -22.73 -10.37
CA ALA A 141 2.95 -21.70 -11.09
C ALA A 141 4.03 -20.98 -10.28
N HIS A 142 4.71 -21.68 -9.37
CA HIS A 142 5.74 -21.11 -8.48
C HIS A 142 6.84 -20.36 -9.23
N GLY A 143 7.10 -20.78 -10.48
CA GLY A 143 8.05 -20.12 -11.39
C GLY A 143 7.39 -19.14 -12.35
N GLU A 144 6.07 -18.95 -12.32
CA GLU A 144 5.37 -18.05 -13.24
C GLU A 144 5.80 -16.60 -13.02
N ILE A 145 6.08 -15.92 -14.12
CA ILE A 145 6.26 -14.46 -14.14
C ILE A 145 4.97 -13.86 -14.69
N PRO A 146 4.20 -13.11 -13.90
CA PRO A 146 2.98 -12.48 -14.38
C PRO A 146 3.20 -11.61 -15.61
N PRO A 147 2.23 -11.56 -16.54
CA PRO A 147 2.35 -10.76 -17.76
C PRO A 147 2.68 -9.29 -17.49
N GLY A 148 3.57 -8.74 -18.31
CA GLY A 148 3.95 -7.33 -18.24
C GLY A 148 5.07 -7.01 -17.26
N PHE A 149 5.81 -8.01 -16.75
CA PHE A 149 6.99 -7.80 -15.92
C PHE A 149 8.26 -8.38 -16.59
N ASP A 150 9.30 -7.52 -16.71
CA ASP A 150 10.62 -7.90 -17.22
C ASP A 150 11.52 -8.49 -16.14
N GLN A 151 11.38 -8.03 -14.90
CA GLN A 151 12.08 -8.56 -13.73
C GLN A 151 11.07 -8.87 -12.64
N TRP A 152 11.19 -10.06 -12.11
CA TRP A 152 10.30 -10.59 -11.12
C TRP A 152 11.05 -11.05 -9.88
N HIS A 153 10.74 -10.47 -8.75
CA HIS A 153 11.26 -10.82 -7.43
C HIS A 153 10.08 -10.92 -6.47
N GLY A 154 9.09 -11.76 -6.85
CA GLY A 154 7.83 -11.91 -6.13
C GLY A 154 7.97 -12.82 -4.93
N LEU A 155 7.51 -12.37 -3.77
CA LEU A 155 7.35 -13.22 -2.59
C LEU A 155 6.23 -14.22 -2.84
N LEU A 156 6.48 -15.49 -2.55
CA LEU A 156 5.45 -16.52 -2.64
C LEU A 156 4.54 -16.40 -1.42
N ASP A 157 3.24 -16.51 -1.67
CA ASP A 157 2.27 -16.60 -0.59
C ASP A 157 2.56 -17.81 0.29
N VAL A 158 1.94 -17.90 1.45
CA VAL A 158 2.31 -18.65 2.63
C VAL A 158 3.57 -18.14 3.37
N SER A 159 4.54 -17.51 2.71
CA SER A 159 5.73 -16.91 3.34
C SER A 159 5.93 -15.43 3.02
N ALA A 160 5.01 -14.83 2.26
CA ALA A 160 5.12 -13.43 1.84
C ALA A 160 5.12 -12.44 3.01
N TYR A 161 4.54 -12.82 4.13
CA TYR A 161 4.41 -12.01 5.34
C TYR A 161 5.54 -12.23 6.35
N ASP A 162 6.35 -13.28 6.17
CA ASP A 162 7.45 -13.57 7.07
C ASP A 162 8.57 -12.53 6.92
N TYR A 163 9.02 -11.96 8.03
CA TYR A 163 10.14 -11.02 8.02
C TYR A 163 11.49 -11.71 7.84
N TYR A 164 11.51 -12.99 8.17
CA TYR A 164 12.63 -13.91 7.93
C TYR A 164 12.06 -15.15 7.23
N ASN A 165 12.74 -16.20 7.00
CA ASN A 165 12.23 -17.49 6.50
C ASN A 165 11.15 -17.36 5.39
N PHE A 166 11.50 -16.77 4.27
CA PHE A 166 10.57 -16.57 3.15
C PHE A 166 11.14 -17.11 1.83
N VAL A 167 10.24 -17.39 0.90
CA VAL A 167 10.55 -17.82 -0.45
C VAL A 167 10.20 -16.72 -1.44
N MET A 168 11.06 -16.56 -2.42
CA MET A 168 10.89 -15.61 -3.52
C MET A 168 11.08 -16.32 -4.85
N ASN A 169 10.19 -16.08 -5.79
CA ASN A 169 10.44 -16.34 -7.20
C ASN A 169 11.35 -15.23 -7.74
N ASP A 170 12.63 -15.56 -7.98
CA ASP A 170 13.63 -14.66 -8.55
C ASP A 170 13.81 -14.96 -10.05
N ASN A 171 12.97 -14.34 -10.89
CA ASN A 171 12.98 -14.53 -12.35
C ASN A 171 12.83 -15.99 -12.79
N GLY A 172 11.83 -16.68 -12.25
CA GLY A 172 11.52 -18.08 -12.57
C GLY A 172 12.31 -19.10 -11.74
N ARG A 173 13.14 -18.63 -10.78
CA ARG A 173 13.88 -19.51 -9.88
C ARG A 173 13.48 -19.25 -8.43
N LEU A 174 13.09 -20.29 -7.72
CA LEU A 174 12.81 -20.19 -6.31
C LEU A 174 14.10 -19.94 -5.53
N ARG A 175 14.08 -18.95 -4.67
CA ARG A 175 15.14 -18.64 -3.70
C ARG A 175 14.55 -18.55 -2.31
N THR A 176 15.24 -19.16 -1.38
CA THR A 176 14.90 -19.18 0.04
C THR A 176 15.78 -18.22 0.83
N TRP A 177 15.22 -17.65 1.87
CA TRP A 177 15.87 -16.72 2.78
C TRP A 177 15.52 -17.13 4.20
N GLY A 178 16.51 -17.22 5.08
CA GLY A 178 16.33 -17.65 6.48
C GLY A 178 16.93 -19.00 6.76
N ASP A 179 16.26 -19.79 7.60
CA ASP A 179 16.68 -21.14 7.95
C ASP A 179 16.59 -22.06 6.71
N PRO A 180 17.68 -22.73 6.31
CA PRO A 180 17.68 -23.61 5.14
C PRO A 180 16.68 -24.77 5.23
N ASP A 181 16.45 -25.33 6.41
CA ASP A 181 15.51 -26.45 6.59
C ASP A 181 14.06 -26.01 6.47
N PHE A 182 13.71 -24.88 7.08
CA PHE A 182 12.39 -24.28 6.90
C PHE A 182 12.15 -23.92 5.43
N ALA A 183 13.12 -23.25 4.82
CA ALA A 183 13.06 -22.87 3.42
C ALA A 183 12.93 -24.08 2.48
N ARG A 184 13.62 -25.20 2.76
CA ARG A 184 13.52 -26.45 2.00
C ARG A 184 12.09 -27.03 2.09
N LYS A 185 11.52 -27.10 3.29
CA LYS A 185 10.16 -27.59 3.51
C LYS A 185 9.11 -26.73 2.81
N LEU A 186 9.26 -25.40 2.83
CA LEU A 186 8.37 -24.51 2.08
C LEU A 186 8.46 -24.76 0.56
N VAL A 187 9.65 -25.00 0.03
CA VAL A 187 9.82 -25.34 -1.40
C VAL A 187 9.22 -26.72 -1.70
N GLU A 188 9.39 -27.70 -0.82
CA GLU A 188 8.74 -29.01 -0.95
C GLU A 188 7.22 -28.87 -0.98
N PHE A 189 6.65 -28.07 -0.08
CA PHE A 189 5.22 -27.74 -0.07
C PHE A 189 4.79 -27.05 -1.37
N ALA A 190 5.54 -26.04 -1.80
CA ALA A 190 5.27 -25.31 -3.01
C ALA A 190 5.34 -26.18 -4.28
N ASN A 191 6.08 -27.30 -4.26
CA ASN A 191 6.17 -28.26 -5.36
C ASN A 191 5.13 -29.39 -5.29
N ILE A 192 4.31 -29.44 -4.23
CA ILE A 192 3.16 -30.37 -4.22
C ILE A 192 2.15 -29.82 -5.23
N GLU A 193 1.86 -30.62 -6.27
CA GLU A 193 0.78 -30.29 -7.20
C GLU A 193 -0.55 -30.30 -6.44
N VAL A 194 -1.01 -29.11 -6.11
CA VAL A 194 -2.35 -28.88 -5.59
C VAL A 194 -3.18 -28.33 -6.74
N THR A 195 -3.89 -29.21 -7.42
CA THR A 195 -4.81 -28.78 -8.47
C THR A 195 -6.02 -28.07 -7.85
N PRO A 196 -6.44 -26.92 -8.39
CA PRO A 196 -7.54 -26.12 -7.84
C PRO A 196 -8.84 -26.87 -7.49
N PRO A 197 -9.29 -27.93 -8.23
CA PRO A 197 -10.46 -28.69 -7.79
C PRO A 197 -10.24 -29.55 -6.55
N ASP A 198 -8.98 -29.84 -6.16
CA ASP A 198 -8.65 -30.71 -5.03
C ASP A 198 -8.52 -29.97 -3.69
N VAL A 199 -8.53 -28.64 -3.72
CA VAL A 199 -8.44 -27.80 -2.51
C VAL A 199 -9.71 -26.97 -2.39
N LYS A 200 -10.63 -27.42 -1.55
CA LYS A 200 -11.94 -26.80 -1.37
C LYS A 200 -11.94 -25.72 -0.30
N THR A 201 -10.97 -25.71 0.60
CA THR A 201 -10.95 -24.79 1.74
C THR A 201 -9.52 -24.36 2.11
N VAL A 202 -9.40 -23.22 2.78
CA VAL A 202 -8.14 -22.77 3.40
C VAL A 202 -7.62 -23.82 4.37
N THR A 203 -8.52 -24.52 5.07
CA THR A 203 -8.18 -25.59 6.01
C THR A 203 -7.42 -26.73 5.34
N GLU A 204 -7.82 -27.16 4.13
CA GLU A 204 -7.13 -28.22 3.40
C GLU A 204 -5.71 -27.80 2.95
N ILE A 205 -5.52 -26.53 2.58
CA ILE A 205 -4.19 -25.97 2.30
C ILE A 205 -3.34 -26.01 3.57
N LEU A 206 -3.92 -25.59 4.70
CA LEU A 206 -3.26 -25.58 5.99
C LEU A 206 -2.91 -26.99 6.46
N ASP A 207 -3.80 -27.96 6.29
CA ASP A 207 -3.57 -29.37 6.65
C ASP A 207 -2.45 -30.00 5.80
N LYS A 208 -2.43 -29.74 4.50
CA LYS A 208 -1.34 -30.18 3.63
C LYS A 208 0.00 -29.54 4.03
N LEU A 209 -0.03 -28.25 4.37
CA LEU A 209 1.17 -27.56 4.86
C LEU A 209 1.64 -28.17 6.19
N HIS A 210 0.73 -28.46 7.13
CA HIS A 210 1.04 -29.18 8.38
C HIS A 210 1.65 -30.56 8.15
N GLN A 211 1.15 -31.30 7.16
CA GLN A 211 1.70 -32.62 6.80
C GLN A 211 3.15 -32.51 6.31
N VAL A 212 3.47 -31.49 5.53
CA VAL A 212 4.83 -31.28 4.99
C VAL A 212 5.78 -30.68 6.02
N MET A 213 5.29 -29.67 6.74
CA MET A 213 6.12 -28.93 7.71
C MET A 213 6.33 -29.70 9.00
N GLY A 214 5.43 -30.63 9.34
CA GLY A 214 5.39 -31.31 10.62
C GLY A 214 5.02 -30.37 11.77
N PRO A 215 4.92 -30.86 13.02
CA PRO A 215 4.74 -30.02 14.18
C PRO A 215 5.96 -29.11 14.32
N ALA A 216 5.77 -27.83 14.04
CA ALA A 216 6.88 -26.88 14.03
C ALA A 216 7.47 -26.73 15.43
N PRO A 217 8.75 -26.95 15.62
CA PRO A 217 9.40 -26.58 16.85
C PRO A 217 9.40 -25.05 16.96
N TYR A 218 8.92 -24.52 18.07
CA TYR A 218 8.94 -23.08 18.42
C TYR A 218 10.33 -22.43 18.36
N SER A 219 11.38 -23.22 18.13
CA SER A 219 12.77 -22.80 18.01
C SER A 219 13.18 -22.28 16.62
N TYR A 220 12.33 -22.35 15.60
CA TYR A 220 12.63 -21.78 14.27
C TYR A 220 12.80 -20.25 14.27
N TRP A 221 12.39 -19.58 15.34
CA TRP A 221 12.66 -18.18 15.57
C TRP A 221 14.11 -17.89 16.00
N GLY A 222 14.93 -18.94 16.10
CA GLY A 222 16.33 -18.87 16.45
C GLY A 222 17.11 -18.03 15.44
N ALA A 223 17.94 -17.15 15.96
CA ALA A 223 19.01 -16.39 15.30
C ALA A 223 18.72 -15.95 13.87
N ALA A 224 17.66 -15.16 13.71
CA ALA A 224 17.35 -14.48 12.45
C ALA A 224 18.62 -13.77 11.94
N ASN A 225 19.16 -14.21 10.81
CA ASN A 225 20.29 -13.53 10.19
C ASN A 225 19.88 -12.10 9.83
N PRO A 226 20.41 -11.06 10.48
CA PRO A 226 19.98 -9.67 10.27
C PRO A 226 20.07 -9.23 8.80
N ASN A 227 20.90 -9.91 8.01
CA ASN A 227 21.07 -9.64 6.58
C ASN A 227 19.93 -10.23 5.72
N GLN A 228 19.06 -11.05 6.30
CA GLN A 228 17.96 -11.74 5.61
C GLN A 228 16.58 -11.19 5.96
N TYR A 229 16.50 -10.07 6.66
CA TYR A 229 15.26 -9.36 6.95
C TYR A 229 14.54 -8.94 5.66
N SER A 230 13.29 -9.37 5.44
CA SER A 230 12.55 -9.25 4.17
C SER A 230 12.50 -7.82 3.61
N PRO A 231 12.16 -6.75 4.36
CA PRO A 231 12.24 -5.38 3.86
C PRO A 231 13.65 -4.95 3.44
N ASP A 232 14.68 -5.50 4.10
CA ASP A 232 16.08 -5.22 3.77
C ASP A 232 16.52 -5.92 2.50
N VAL A 233 16.11 -7.18 2.31
CA VAL A 233 16.41 -7.97 1.11
C VAL A 233 15.73 -7.35 -0.10
N THR A 234 14.42 -7.17 -0.06
CA THR A 234 13.63 -6.60 -1.17
C THR A 234 14.07 -5.18 -1.50
N GLY A 235 14.35 -4.35 -0.48
CA GLY A 235 14.90 -3.01 -0.67
C GLY A 235 16.32 -2.98 -1.26
N ARG A 236 17.19 -3.98 -0.96
CA ARG A 236 18.52 -4.11 -1.61
C ARG A 236 18.38 -4.48 -3.09
N ILE A 237 17.48 -5.39 -3.43
CA ILE A 237 17.19 -5.77 -4.83
C ILE A 237 16.72 -4.53 -5.59
N THR A 238 15.74 -3.81 -5.07
CA THR A 238 15.24 -2.56 -5.67
C THR A 238 16.35 -1.54 -5.89
N ASN A 239 17.20 -1.30 -4.89
CA ASN A 239 18.33 -0.37 -5.03
C ASN A 239 19.34 -0.82 -6.09
N LYS A 240 19.60 -2.13 -6.21
CA LYS A 240 20.48 -2.69 -7.24
C LYS A 240 19.91 -2.45 -8.63
N LEU A 241 18.60 -2.65 -8.82
CA LEU A 241 17.91 -2.38 -10.08
C LEU A 241 17.98 -0.89 -10.44
N LEU A 242 17.66 0.02 -9.51
CA LEU A 242 17.78 1.46 -9.70
C LEU A 242 19.22 1.89 -10.06
N GLY A 243 20.22 1.24 -9.49
CA GLY A 243 21.63 1.51 -9.76
C GLY A 243 22.09 1.10 -11.18
N ARG A 244 21.49 0.05 -11.73
CA ARG A 244 21.81 -0.48 -13.07
C ARG A 244 21.23 0.38 -14.20
N GLU A 245 20.17 1.12 -13.94
CA GLU A 245 19.41 1.87 -14.94
C GLU A 245 20.13 3.11 -15.50
N LYS A 246 21.24 3.54 -14.89
CA LYS A 246 22.03 4.69 -15.38
C LYS A 246 22.42 4.60 -16.86
N ARG A 247 22.53 3.38 -17.39
CA ARG A 247 23.02 3.11 -18.76
C ARG A 247 21.91 2.78 -19.76
N LYS A 248 20.64 2.70 -19.32
CA LYS A 248 19.55 2.27 -20.19
C LYS A 248 18.73 3.45 -20.69
N LYS A 249 18.42 3.43 -21.99
CA LYS A 249 17.59 4.45 -22.65
C LYS A 249 16.11 4.33 -22.32
N LYS A 250 15.63 3.12 -21.96
CA LYS A 250 14.23 2.85 -21.63
C LYS A 250 13.86 3.39 -20.25
N PRO A 251 12.69 4.04 -20.07
CA PRO A 251 12.18 4.35 -18.74
C PRO A 251 11.83 3.06 -17.99
N PHE A 252 11.84 3.10 -16.66
CA PHE A 252 11.43 1.97 -15.82
C PHE A 252 10.13 2.25 -15.06
N PHE A 253 9.39 1.18 -14.79
CA PHE A 253 8.36 1.06 -13.78
C PHE A 253 8.82 0.03 -12.76
N ILE A 254 9.10 0.46 -11.54
CA ILE A 254 9.45 -0.44 -10.43
C ILE A 254 8.34 -0.35 -9.39
N TRP A 255 7.75 -1.49 -9.06
CA TRP A 255 6.77 -1.62 -7.98
C TRP A 255 7.43 -2.39 -6.84
N TRP A 256 7.88 -1.66 -5.80
CA TRP A 256 8.40 -2.24 -4.57
C TRP A 256 7.30 -2.36 -3.54
N THR A 257 7.04 -3.59 -3.11
CA THR A 257 5.92 -3.97 -2.24
C THR A 257 6.41 -4.76 -1.03
N PRO A 258 7.11 -4.11 -0.07
CA PRO A 258 7.46 -4.78 1.18
C PRO A 258 6.18 -5.18 1.92
N ALA A 259 6.14 -6.38 2.50
CA ALA A 259 5.01 -6.82 3.31
C ALA A 259 4.90 -6.06 4.65
N ALA A 260 5.93 -5.31 5.06
CA ALA A 260 5.87 -4.48 6.26
C ALA A 260 4.86 -3.31 6.09
N PRO A 261 4.08 -2.97 7.16
CA PRO A 261 4.12 -3.50 8.52
C PRO A 261 3.08 -4.61 8.81
N HIS A 262 2.67 -5.41 7.83
CA HIS A 262 1.74 -6.53 8.03
C HIS A 262 2.23 -7.47 9.14
N ARG A 263 1.31 -8.08 9.87
CA ARG A 263 1.61 -9.17 10.82
C ARG A 263 2.23 -10.37 10.11
N GLU A 264 2.98 -11.19 10.84
CA GLU A 264 3.46 -12.48 10.33
C GLU A 264 2.32 -13.50 10.44
N ASP A 265 1.72 -13.89 9.31
CA ASP A 265 0.48 -14.67 9.33
C ASP A 265 0.70 -16.18 9.31
N VAL A 266 1.54 -16.65 8.45
CA VAL A 266 1.46 -18.05 8.02
C VAL A 266 2.28 -18.98 8.87
N SER A 267 3.51 -18.63 9.16
CA SER A 267 4.34 -19.46 10.03
C SER A 267 3.78 -19.53 11.44
N THR A 268 2.95 -18.59 11.84
CA THR A 268 2.36 -18.49 13.18
C THR A 268 0.93 -19.04 13.26
N THR A 269 0.11 -18.86 12.24
CA THR A 269 -1.24 -19.45 12.16
C THR A 269 -1.14 -20.97 12.05
N LEU A 270 -0.22 -21.47 11.24
CA LEU A 270 0.08 -22.89 11.12
C LEU A 270 0.65 -23.51 12.40
N MET A 271 1.21 -22.68 13.29
CA MET A 271 1.76 -23.09 14.58
C MET A 271 0.80 -22.89 15.76
N GLY A 272 -0.50 -22.62 15.50
CA GLY A 272 -1.51 -22.43 16.52
C GLY A 272 -1.43 -21.08 17.24
N ARG A 273 -0.75 -20.07 16.65
CA ARG A 273 -0.79 -18.68 17.10
C ARG A 273 -1.61 -17.87 16.10
N SER A 274 -2.57 -17.12 16.57
CA SER A 274 -3.25 -16.10 15.77
C SER A 274 -2.27 -14.95 15.51
N GLY A 275 -1.72 -14.87 14.31
CA GLY A 275 -0.83 -13.81 13.83
C GLY A 275 0.26 -13.34 14.82
N ALA A 276 1.53 -13.41 14.47
CA ALA A 276 2.58 -12.80 15.28
C ALA A 276 2.74 -11.33 14.92
N ASP A 277 3.11 -10.53 15.90
CA ASP A 277 3.39 -9.12 15.73
C ASP A 277 4.47 -8.90 14.64
N PRO A 278 4.39 -7.81 13.88
CA PRO A 278 5.46 -7.46 12.96
C PRO A 278 6.79 -7.36 13.70
N ARG A 279 7.81 -8.03 13.20
CA ARG A 279 9.14 -7.95 13.83
C ARG A 279 9.87 -6.71 13.38
N PRO A 280 10.37 -5.87 14.30
CA PRO A 280 11.26 -4.77 13.96
C PRO A 280 12.57 -5.33 13.38
N ALA A 281 13.20 -4.55 12.47
CA ALA A 281 14.59 -4.88 12.12
C ALA A 281 15.48 -4.78 13.38
N PRO A 282 16.51 -5.64 13.57
CA PRO A 282 17.33 -5.68 14.80
C PRO A 282 17.87 -4.32 15.22
N ARG A 283 18.27 -3.48 14.26
CA ARG A 283 18.73 -2.11 14.51
C ARG A 283 17.67 -1.15 15.06
N TYR A 284 16.42 -1.56 15.07
CA TYR A 284 15.28 -0.75 15.54
C TYR A 284 14.54 -1.35 16.75
N GLU A 285 14.96 -2.52 17.25
CA GLU A 285 14.33 -3.17 18.40
C GLU A 285 14.26 -2.30 19.65
N GLN A 286 15.35 -1.58 19.96
CA GLN A 286 15.35 -0.69 21.13
C GLN A 286 14.55 0.60 20.86
N LEU A 287 14.60 1.12 19.64
CA LEU A 287 13.84 2.31 19.28
C LEU A 287 12.35 1.99 19.28
N SER A 288 11.94 0.83 18.76
CA SER A 288 10.51 0.48 18.66
C SER A 288 9.82 0.43 20.02
N LYS A 289 10.51 -0.02 21.07
CA LYS A 289 10.01 -0.02 22.46
C LYS A 289 9.71 1.37 23.02
N THR A 290 10.13 2.42 22.35
CA THR A 290 9.79 3.82 22.75
C THR A 290 8.52 4.32 22.10
N PHE A 291 7.92 3.57 21.17
CA PHE A 291 6.69 3.97 20.51
C PHE A 291 5.49 3.69 21.41
N GLN A 292 4.59 4.64 21.48
CA GLN A 292 3.39 4.53 22.31
C GLN A 292 2.16 4.44 21.42
N LEU A 293 1.36 3.41 21.63
CA LEU A 293 0.09 3.21 20.95
C LEU A 293 -0.81 4.42 21.16
N PRO A 294 -1.24 5.13 20.10
CA PRO A 294 -2.19 6.23 20.24
C PRO A 294 -3.52 5.72 20.78
N ARG A 295 -4.18 6.58 21.59
CA ARG A 295 -5.51 6.30 22.14
C ARG A 295 -6.46 7.43 21.76
N PRO A 296 -6.88 7.51 20.47
CA PRO A 296 -7.90 8.47 20.05
C PRO A 296 -9.23 8.17 20.74
N PRO A 297 -10.24 9.06 20.63
CA PRO A 297 -11.56 8.80 21.20
C PRO A 297 -12.22 7.48 20.77
N SER A 298 -11.91 6.99 19.56
CA SER A 298 -12.36 5.68 19.04
C SER A 298 -11.63 4.48 19.64
N PHE A 299 -10.47 4.68 20.30
CA PHE A 299 -9.72 3.57 20.91
C PHE A 299 -10.47 3.00 22.10
N ASN A 300 -10.75 1.69 22.08
CA ASN A 300 -11.53 1.00 23.08
C ASN A 300 -12.82 1.79 23.44
N GLU A 301 -13.53 2.21 22.41
CA GLU A 301 -14.69 3.09 22.47
C GLU A 301 -15.66 2.66 23.58
N ALA A 302 -16.10 3.63 24.40
CA ALA A 302 -16.89 3.33 25.59
C ALA A 302 -18.29 2.77 25.27
N ASP A 303 -18.87 3.23 24.16
CA ASP A 303 -20.18 2.78 23.69
C ASP A 303 -20.13 2.50 22.18
N VAL A 304 -20.35 1.26 21.80
CA VAL A 304 -20.43 0.79 20.41
C VAL A 304 -21.83 0.29 20.07
N SER A 305 -22.82 0.55 20.93
CA SER A 305 -24.19 0.02 20.79
C SER A 305 -24.94 0.56 19.58
N ASP A 306 -24.45 1.64 18.98
CA ASP A 306 -24.97 2.25 17.76
C ASP A 306 -24.36 1.71 16.47
N LYS A 307 -23.34 0.86 16.57
CA LYS A 307 -22.70 0.19 15.42
C LYS A 307 -23.55 -1.00 14.97
N ALA A 308 -23.27 -1.51 13.78
CA ALA A 308 -23.92 -2.72 13.28
C ALA A 308 -23.79 -3.90 14.27
N THR A 309 -24.82 -4.76 14.33
CA THR A 309 -24.90 -5.87 15.28
C THR A 309 -23.69 -6.78 15.24
N ASP A 310 -23.14 -7.05 14.06
CA ASP A 310 -21.95 -7.88 13.91
C ASP A 310 -20.72 -7.27 14.60
N VAL A 311 -20.57 -5.94 14.59
CA VAL A 311 -19.52 -5.24 15.34
C VAL A 311 -19.82 -5.30 16.83
N THR A 312 -21.04 -4.91 17.26
CA THR A 312 -21.39 -4.81 18.68
C THR A 312 -21.37 -6.14 19.41
N SER A 313 -21.84 -7.23 18.75
CA SER A 313 -21.93 -8.56 19.33
C SER A 313 -20.59 -9.22 19.61
N HIS A 314 -19.52 -8.78 18.92
CA HIS A 314 -18.22 -9.45 18.94
C HIS A 314 -17.07 -8.56 19.44
N THR A 315 -17.36 -7.31 19.82
CA THR A 315 -16.38 -6.35 20.32
C THR A 315 -16.66 -5.93 21.78
N PRO A 316 -16.48 -6.81 22.76
CA PRO A 316 -16.49 -6.39 24.15
C PRO A 316 -15.38 -5.36 24.40
N PRO A 317 -15.45 -4.58 25.49
CA PRO A 317 -14.33 -3.70 25.86
C PRO A 317 -13.01 -4.48 25.88
N LEU A 318 -11.97 -3.88 25.30
CA LEU A 318 -10.65 -4.50 25.27
C LEU A 318 -10.12 -4.69 26.69
N THR A 319 -9.62 -5.87 26.97
CA THR A 319 -8.95 -6.19 28.22
C THR A 319 -7.54 -5.58 28.25
N ASP A 320 -6.97 -5.39 29.43
CA ASP A 320 -5.59 -4.90 29.58
C ASP A 320 -4.59 -5.77 28.81
N ALA A 321 -4.76 -7.09 28.82
CA ALA A 321 -3.92 -8.01 28.07
C ALA A 321 -4.01 -7.80 26.54
N GLN A 322 -5.19 -7.49 26.00
CA GLN A 322 -5.35 -7.15 24.58
C GLN A 322 -4.73 -5.79 24.27
N ILE A 323 -4.84 -4.83 25.17
CA ILE A 323 -4.22 -3.49 25.02
C ILE A 323 -2.69 -3.62 25.05
N ASP A 324 -2.13 -4.43 25.95
CA ASP A 324 -0.69 -4.72 26.01
C ASP A 324 -0.22 -5.40 24.71
N GLN A 325 -1.01 -6.32 24.17
CA GLN A 325 -0.71 -6.96 22.88
C GLN A 325 -0.74 -5.97 21.73
N LEU A 326 -1.70 -5.04 21.69
CA LEU A 326 -1.77 -3.96 20.72
C LEU A 326 -0.57 -3.01 20.83
N GLN A 327 -0.06 -2.75 22.03
CA GLN A 327 1.15 -1.97 22.25
C GLN A 327 2.37 -2.67 21.61
N LEU A 328 2.52 -3.98 21.77
CA LEU A 328 3.59 -4.77 21.16
C LEU A 328 3.48 -4.78 19.62
N ASP A 329 2.27 -4.97 19.09
CA ASP A 329 2.00 -4.87 17.66
C ASP A 329 2.41 -3.50 17.10
N TYR A 330 2.02 -2.42 17.77
CA TYR A 330 2.36 -1.05 17.38
C TYR A 330 3.87 -0.78 17.37
N GLU A 331 4.58 -1.28 18.37
CA GLU A 331 6.04 -1.22 18.44
C GLU A 331 6.68 -1.96 17.26
N GLY A 332 6.22 -3.18 16.98
CA GLY A 332 6.69 -4.01 15.89
C GLY A 332 6.47 -3.34 14.53
N ARG A 333 5.25 -2.83 14.28
CA ARG A 333 4.86 -2.07 13.08
C ARG A 333 5.77 -0.86 12.87
N GLY A 334 5.94 -0.06 13.92
CA GLY A 334 6.81 1.11 13.89
C GLY A 334 8.26 0.78 13.55
N GLY A 335 8.82 -0.27 14.18
CA GLY A 335 10.18 -0.76 13.92
C GLY A 335 10.37 -1.29 12.49
N ALA A 336 9.38 -1.99 11.95
CA ALA A 336 9.38 -2.48 10.58
C ALA A 336 9.31 -1.34 9.56
N LEU A 337 8.44 -0.35 9.80
CA LEU A 337 8.34 0.85 8.96
C LEU A 337 9.60 1.71 8.98
N ARG A 338 10.34 1.75 10.10
CA ARG A 338 11.68 2.40 10.15
C ARG A 338 12.67 1.73 9.17
N ALA A 339 12.60 0.42 9.03
CA ALA A 339 13.44 -0.29 8.06
C ALA A 339 13.03 0.03 6.61
N VAL A 340 11.74 0.11 6.33
CA VAL A 340 11.22 0.56 5.01
C VAL A 340 11.67 1.99 4.72
N ASP A 341 11.57 2.90 5.70
CA ASP A 341 12.00 4.30 5.58
C ASP A 341 13.48 4.44 5.22
N ASP A 342 14.34 3.57 5.79
CA ASP A 342 15.74 3.48 5.41
C ASP A 342 15.92 3.17 3.93
N LYS A 343 15.14 2.23 3.41
CA LYS A 343 15.24 1.83 1.99
C LYS A 343 14.74 2.91 1.06
N VAL A 344 13.63 3.58 1.40
CA VAL A 344 13.18 4.77 0.66
C VAL A 344 14.28 5.83 0.60
N GLY A 345 14.92 6.11 1.74
CA GLY A 345 16.05 7.03 1.80
C GLY A 345 17.22 6.62 0.89
N ARG A 346 17.56 5.33 0.88
CA ARG A 346 18.61 4.77 -0.01
C ARG A 346 18.23 4.83 -1.48
N MET A 347 16.97 4.53 -1.82
CA MET A 347 16.45 4.61 -3.20
C MET A 347 16.56 6.04 -3.74
N VAL A 348 16.12 7.05 -2.96
CA VAL A 348 16.27 8.47 -3.33
C VAL A 348 17.73 8.85 -3.49
N LYS A 349 18.63 8.39 -2.60
CA LYS A 349 20.08 8.60 -2.71
C LYS A 349 20.65 7.96 -3.98
N THR A 350 20.23 6.74 -4.31
CA THR A 350 20.65 6.03 -5.53
C THR A 350 20.20 6.77 -6.77
N LEU A 351 18.93 7.15 -6.87
CA LEU A 351 18.39 7.93 -7.99
C LEU A 351 19.14 9.27 -8.17
N ARG A 352 19.47 9.96 -7.08
CA ARG A 352 20.27 11.19 -7.12
C ARG A 352 21.68 10.93 -7.65
N ARG A 353 22.37 9.91 -7.13
CA ARG A 353 23.75 9.55 -7.52
C ARG A 353 23.83 9.11 -8.98
N THR A 354 22.78 8.49 -9.50
CA THR A 354 22.70 8.04 -10.90
C THR A 354 22.16 9.12 -11.85
N GLY A 355 21.80 10.31 -11.34
CA GLY A 355 21.25 11.41 -12.15
C GLY A 355 19.81 11.21 -12.59
N GLN A 356 19.09 10.24 -12.02
CA GLN A 356 17.73 9.86 -12.44
C GLN A 356 16.62 10.49 -11.58
N LEU A 357 16.96 11.15 -10.47
CA LEU A 357 15.96 11.64 -9.51
C LEU A 357 15.06 12.72 -10.11
N SER A 358 15.61 13.57 -11.00
CA SER A 358 14.85 14.60 -11.73
C SER A 358 13.83 14.04 -12.71
N ASP A 359 14.07 12.81 -13.18
CA ASP A 359 13.28 12.15 -14.21
C ASP A 359 12.40 11.03 -13.66
N THR A 360 12.36 10.87 -12.33
CA THR A 360 11.62 9.79 -11.66
C THR A 360 10.44 10.33 -10.89
N VAL A 361 9.25 9.83 -11.20
CA VAL A 361 8.07 9.94 -10.33
C VAL A 361 8.16 8.85 -9.27
N ILE A 362 8.15 9.25 -8.00
CA ILE A 362 8.11 8.36 -6.85
C ILE A 362 6.73 8.49 -6.22
N VAL A 363 6.03 7.37 -6.07
CA VAL A 363 4.75 7.25 -5.35
C VAL A 363 4.99 6.46 -4.09
N PHE A 364 4.49 6.95 -2.96
CA PHE A 364 4.44 6.22 -1.70
C PHE A 364 2.99 6.07 -1.27
N THR A 365 2.55 4.84 -1.00
CA THR A 365 1.20 4.51 -0.55
C THR A 365 1.19 3.20 0.24
N SER A 366 0.02 2.77 0.72
CA SER A 366 -0.27 1.42 1.21
C SER A 366 -1.43 0.82 0.42
N ASP A 367 -1.59 -0.49 0.47
CA ASP A 367 -2.74 -1.16 -0.13
C ASP A 367 -4.02 -0.93 0.68
N ASN A 368 -3.95 -1.01 2.00
CA ASN A 368 -5.02 -0.65 2.93
C ASN A 368 -4.45 -0.09 4.24
N GLY A 369 -5.34 0.40 5.09
CA GLY A 369 -5.03 0.79 6.45
C GLY A 369 -5.07 -0.39 7.42
N TRP A 370 -5.11 -0.10 8.72
CA TRP A 370 -5.14 -1.09 9.78
C TRP A 370 -5.71 -0.46 11.05
N MET A 371 -6.62 -1.14 11.71
CA MET A 371 -7.19 -0.77 13.02
C MET A 371 -6.31 -1.27 14.15
N GLN A 372 -6.24 -0.54 15.23
CA GLN A 372 -5.35 -0.82 16.37
C GLN A 372 -6.06 -0.58 17.71
N GLY A 373 -7.28 -1.11 17.83
CA GLY A 373 -8.11 -0.96 19.02
C GLY A 373 -9.22 0.07 18.88
N GLU A 374 -9.32 0.77 17.77
CA GLU A 374 -10.45 1.63 17.48
C GLU A 374 -11.73 0.79 17.36
N HIS A 375 -12.83 1.31 17.86
CA HIS A 375 -14.14 0.66 17.93
C HIS A 375 -14.08 -0.73 18.60
N ARG A 376 -13.12 -0.90 19.56
CA ARG A 376 -12.82 -2.16 20.26
C ARG A 376 -12.30 -3.29 19.36
N ILE A 377 -11.82 -2.98 18.15
CA ILE A 377 -11.29 -3.98 17.22
C ILE A 377 -9.79 -4.15 17.45
N PRO A 378 -9.33 -5.32 17.92
CA PRO A 378 -7.97 -5.51 18.42
C PRO A 378 -6.92 -5.69 17.31
N GLY A 379 -7.20 -5.23 16.12
CA GLY A 379 -6.30 -5.27 14.98
C GLY A 379 -6.90 -6.02 13.81
N ASP A 380 -7.35 -5.26 12.83
CA ASP A 380 -7.92 -5.77 11.59
C ASP A 380 -8.01 -4.66 10.53
N LYS A 381 -8.51 -5.03 9.39
CA LYS A 381 -8.89 -4.20 8.26
C LYS A 381 -10.28 -4.64 7.78
N PHE A 382 -10.64 -4.49 6.53
CA PHE A 382 -11.91 -4.87 5.94
C PHE A 382 -13.05 -3.88 6.24
N LEU A 383 -13.23 -3.49 7.49
CA LEU A 383 -14.30 -2.60 7.93
C LEU A 383 -14.23 -1.19 7.31
N PRO A 384 -15.38 -0.50 7.15
CA PRO A 384 -15.45 0.77 6.44
C PRO A 384 -15.06 2.02 7.26
N TYR A 385 -14.26 1.84 8.31
CA TYR A 385 -13.79 2.93 9.19
C TYR A 385 -12.52 3.61 8.66
N GLU A 386 -12.30 4.84 9.12
CA GLU A 386 -11.19 5.68 8.64
C GLU A 386 -9.81 5.00 8.75
N GLU A 387 -9.56 4.25 9.83
CA GLU A 387 -8.28 3.59 10.10
C GLU A 387 -7.99 2.47 9.10
N SER A 388 -9.02 1.77 8.67
CA SER A 388 -8.96 0.70 7.68
C SER A 388 -8.91 1.24 6.26
N LEU A 389 -9.73 2.26 5.93
CA LEU A 389 -9.81 2.87 4.61
C LEU A 389 -8.64 3.82 4.32
N GLY A 390 -8.18 4.57 5.32
CA GLY A 390 -7.27 5.70 5.16
C GLY A 390 -5.81 5.28 4.96
N VAL A 391 -5.24 5.59 3.80
CA VAL A 391 -3.85 5.25 3.45
C VAL A 391 -2.99 6.48 3.22
N PRO A 392 -1.67 6.42 3.44
CA PRO A 392 -0.78 7.48 3.00
C PRO A 392 -0.74 7.55 1.47
N LEU A 393 -0.67 8.76 0.91
CA LEU A 393 -0.45 8.94 -0.53
C LEU A 393 0.41 10.18 -0.79
N ILE A 394 1.60 9.94 -1.32
CA ILE A 394 2.58 10.98 -1.64
C ILE A 394 3.09 10.77 -3.05
N PHE A 395 3.14 11.84 -3.83
CA PHE A 395 3.79 11.87 -5.13
C PHE A 395 4.95 12.85 -5.12
N ARG A 396 6.10 12.45 -5.64
CA ARG A 396 7.24 13.32 -5.91
C ARG A 396 7.80 13.03 -7.30
N GLY A 397 8.20 14.06 -8.04
CA GLY A 397 8.86 13.86 -9.34
C GLY A 397 8.81 15.09 -10.23
N PRO A 398 9.18 14.94 -11.51
CA PRO A 398 9.18 16.04 -12.48
C PRO A 398 7.77 16.60 -12.65
N GLY A 399 7.67 17.92 -12.60
CA GLY A 399 6.40 18.64 -12.73
C GLY A 399 5.42 18.49 -11.56
N ILE A 400 5.82 17.79 -10.46
CA ILE A 400 5.02 17.63 -9.26
C ILE A 400 5.40 18.69 -8.24
N SER A 401 4.39 19.35 -7.68
CA SER A 401 4.58 20.47 -6.76
C SER A 401 5.15 20.03 -5.40
N ALA A 402 6.26 20.63 -4.99
CA ALA A 402 6.86 20.39 -3.69
C ALA A 402 6.04 21.02 -2.56
N GLY A 403 5.97 20.32 -1.40
CA GLY A 403 5.36 20.80 -0.16
C GLY A 403 3.84 20.98 -0.22
N ARG A 404 3.18 20.59 -1.30
CA ARG A 404 1.73 20.74 -1.45
C ARG A 404 0.97 19.68 -0.67
N LYS A 405 -0.09 20.11 0.03
CA LYS A 405 -1.08 19.23 0.67
C LYS A 405 -2.41 19.37 -0.06
N VAL A 406 -3.00 18.27 -0.48
CA VAL A 406 -4.32 18.20 -1.12
C VAL A 406 -5.28 17.53 -0.16
N LYS A 407 -6.29 18.30 0.29
CA LYS A 407 -7.30 17.85 1.27
C LYS A 407 -8.52 17.18 0.60
N ARG A 408 -8.68 17.36 -0.72
CA ARG A 408 -9.77 16.74 -1.47
C ARG A 408 -9.56 15.22 -1.49
N GLN A 409 -10.64 14.47 -1.26
CA GLN A 409 -10.55 13.02 -1.22
C GLN A 409 -10.18 12.43 -2.58
N VAL A 410 -9.39 11.37 -2.54
CA VAL A 410 -8.95 10.55 -3.68
C VAL A 410 -8.91 9.09 -3.24
N ALA A 411 -8.88 8.16 -4.18
CA ALA A 411 -8.82 6.75 -3.84
C ALA A 411 -7.78 5.99 -4.67
N ASN A 412 -7.47 4.77 -4.26
CA ASN A 412 -6.53 3.87 -4.92
C ASN A 412 -6.90 3.59 -6.39
N ILE A 413 -8.19 3.64 -6.77
CA ILE A 413 -8.65 3.55 -8.17
C ILE A 413 -8.05 4.63 -9.08
N ASP A 414 -7.57 5.74 -8.51
CA ASP A 414 -6.99 6.87 -9.24
C ASP A 414 -5.52 6.65 -9.61
N LEU A 415 -4.87 5.64 -9.05
CA LEU A 415 -3.44 5.42 -9.22
C LEU A 415 -3.11 4.94 -10.65
N ALA A 416 -3.79 3.89 -11.14
CA ALA A 416 -3.58 3.40 -12.51
C ALA A 416 -3.82 4.49 -13.58
N PRO A 417 -4.96 5.22 -13.60
CA PRO A 417 -5.17 6.28 -14.58
C PRO A 417 -4.17 7.44 -14.44
N THR A 418 -3.69 7.72 -13.23
CA THR A 418 -2.66 8.73 -13.00
C THR A 418 -1.32 8.32 -13.56
N LEU A 419 -0.87 7.10 -13.27
CA LEU A 419 0.41 6.57 -13.76
C LEU A 419 0.39 6.39 -15.28
N ALA A 420 -0.70 5.89 -15.84
CA ALA A 420 -0.88 5.79 -17.29
C ALA A 420 -0.79 7.17 -17.97
N ALA A 421 -1.44 8.20 -17.40
CA ALA A 421 -1.37 9.57 -17.92
C ALA A 421 0.02 10.19 -17.81
N LEU A 422 0.74 9.97 -16.71
CA LEU A 422 2.13 10.42 -16.53
C LEU A 422 3.08 9.73 -17.50
N ALA A 423 2.87 8.45 -17.76
CA ALA A 423 3.63 7.63 -18.70
C ALA A 423 3.22 7.82 -20.16
N LYS A 424 2.19 8.62 -20.44
CA LYS A 424 1.59 8.79 -21.78
C LYS A 424 1.21 7.43 -22.42
N VAL A 425 0.60 6.57 -21.62
CA VAL A 425 0.14 5.23 -22.00
C VAL A 425 -1.37 5.22 -22.13
N LYS A 426 -1.89 4.57 -23.16
CA LYS A 426 -3.31 4.27 -23.29
C LYS A 426 -3.62 2.97 -22.56
N ALA A 427 -4.50 3.02 -21.58
CA ALA A 427 -5.02 1.80 -20.97
C ALA A 427 -5.89 1.03 -21.96
N HIS A 428 -5.80 -0.29 -21.92
CA HIS A 428 -6.65 -1.19 -22.71
C HIS A 428 -7.87 -1.69 -21.93
N ARG A 429 -8.11 -1.10 -20.75
CA ARG A 429 -9.22 -1.40 -19.84
C ARG A 429 -9.97 -0.11 -19.51
N LEU A 430 -11.28 -0.19 -19.35
CA LEU A 430 -12.08 0.91 -18.88
C LEU A 430 -11.84 1.11 -17.38
N MET A 431 -11.27 2.25 -17.02
CA MET A 431 -10.95 2.59 -15.62
C MET A 431 -12.09 3.41 -14.99
N ASP A 432 -12.39 3.16 -13.71
CA ASP A 432 -13.40 3.86 -12.91
C ASP A 432 -12.84 5.12 -12.25
N GLY A 433 -11.54 5.09 -11.96
CA GLY A 433 -10.79 6.19 -11.38
C GLY A 433 -10.52 7.34 -12.35
N ILE A 434 -10.00 8.43 -11.79
CA ILE A 434 -9.60 9.63 -12.54
C ILE A 434 -8.09 9.82 -12.48
N SER A 435 -7.53 10.49 -13.47
CA SER A 435 -6.12 10.89 -13.41
C SER A 435 -5.92 12.10 -12.50
N LEU A 436 -5.03 11.96 -11.51
CA LEU A 436 -4.57 13.04 -10.64
C LEU A 436 -3.42 13.87 -11.27
N ALA A 437 -2.98 13.55 -12.49
CA ALA A 437 -1.88 14.27 -13.15
C ALA A 437 -2.11 15.78 -13.26
N PRO A 438 -3.32 16.30 -13.58
CA PRO A 438 -3.60 17.74 -13.56
C PRO A 438 -3.44 18.34 -12.16
N THR A 439 -3.87 17.62 -11.12
CA THR A 439 -3.69 18.06 -9.72
C THR A 439 -2.23 18.14 -9.33
N LEU A 440 -1.44 17.11 -9.66
CA LEU A 440 -0.01 17.06 -9.36
C LEU A 440 0.76 18.22 -10.00
N ARG A 441 0.34 18.66 -11.20
CA ARG A 441 0.90 19.81 -11.93
C ARG A 441 0.31 21.18 -11.51
N ARG A 442 -0.43 21.24 -10.41
CA ARG A 442 -1.14 22.45 -9.91
C ARG A 442 -2.17 23.05 -10.88
N GLN A 443 -2.63 22.34 -11.88
CA GLN A 443 -3.61 22.86 -12.83
C GLN A 443 -4.98 23.01 -12.19
N LYS A 444 -5.39 22.02 -11.37
CA LYS A 444 -6.66 22.05 -10.63
C LYS A 444 -6.63 21.09 -9.44
N ASN A 445 -7.53 21.28 -8.48
CA ASN A 445 -7.81 20.26 -7.47
C ASN A 445 -8.57 19.07 -8.10
N PRO A 446 -8.51 17.87 -7.49
CA PRO A 446 -9.39 16.79 -7.89
C PRO A 446 -10.85 17.25 -7.82
N PRO A 447 -11.74 16.77 -8.69
CA PRO A 447 -13.17 17.08 -8.60
C PRO A 447 -13.71 16.60 -7.25
N ASP A 448 -14.76 17.27 -6.79
CA ASP A 448 -15.56 16.75 -5.68
C ASP A 448 -16.40 15.60 -6.20
N ARG A 449 -16.27 14.44 -5.59
CA ARG A 449 -16.98 13.24 -6.01
C ARG A 449 -17.23 12.31 -4.84
N ALA A 450 -18.29 11.56 -4.94
CA ALA A 450 -18.57 10.41 -4.11
C ALA A 450 -17.67 9.24 -4.56
N LEU A 451 -17.20 8.45 -3.62
CA LEU A 451 -16.39 7.25 -3.86
C LEU A 451 -17.13 6.04 -3.30
N ALA A 452 -17.12 4.92 -4.04
CA ALA A 452 -17.57 3.66 -3.47
C ALA A 452 -16.57 3.18 -2.41
N VAL A 453 -17.09 2.67 -1.31
CA VAL A 453 -16.41 1.82 -0.36
C VAL A 453 -17.17 0.51 -0.31
N GLU A 454 -16.50 -0.62 -0.47
CA GLU A 454 -17.20 -1.88 -0.73
C GLU A 454 -16.40 -3.08 -0.25
N ALA A 455 -17.12 -4.07 0.26
CA ALA A 455 -16.68 -5.43 0.47
C ALA A 455 -17.80 -6.33 -0.04
N PRO A 456 -17.82 -6.71 -1.33
CA PRO A 456 -18.97 -7.34 -1.96
C PRO A 456 -19.22 -8.77 -1.52
N ARG A 457 -18.26 -9.40 -0.83
CA ARG A 457 -18.33 -10.77 -0.33
C ARG A 457 -17.72 -10.87 1.05
N PRO A 458 -18.14 -11.85 1.87
CA PRO A 458 -17.46 -12.14 3.12
C PRO A 458 -16.00 -12.53 2.85
N LEU A 459 -15.12 -12.29 3.80
CA LEU A 459 -13.69 -12.61 3.67
C LEU A 459 -13.46 -14.11 3.45
N PHE A 460 -14.33 -14.95 4.04
CA PHE A 460 -14.28 -16.40 3.95
C PHE A 460 -15.67 -16.98 3.57
N GLU A 461 -15.86 -17.38 2.32
CA GLU A 461 -17.02 -18.19 1.95
C GLU A 461 -16.86 -19.62 2.49
N GLY A 462 -17.76 -20.04 3.39
CA GLY A 462 -17.82 -21.40 3.93
C GLY A 462 -16.85 -21.74 5.03
N ALA A 463 -16.01 -20.81 5.48
CA ALA A 463 -15.22 -20.94 6.70
C ALA A 463 -15.92 -20.25 7.87
N ILE A 464 -15.68 -20.72 9.09
CA ILE A 464 -16.05 -19.97 10.30
C ILE A 464 -15.37 -18.61 10.17
N PRO A 465 -16.11 -17.47 10.21
CA PRO A 465 -15.49 -16.16 10.16
C PRO A 465 -14.42 -16.10 11.25
N GLN A 466 -13.17 -15.87 10.86
CA GLN A 466 -12.10 -15.72 11.86
C GLN A 466 -12.37 -14.50 12.73
N ASN A 467 -13.06 -13.51 12.12
CA ASN A 467 -13.55 -12.33 12.80
C ASN A 467 -15.03 -12.17 12.42
N ALA A 468 -15.89 -12.13 13.38
CA ALA A 468 -17.34 -12.08 13.17
C ALA A 468 -17.81 -10.77 12.52
N TRP A 469 -16.95 -9.74 12.46
CA TRP A 469 -17.21 -8.44 11.81
C TRP A 469 -16.82 -8.37 10.34
N ASP A 470 -16.22 -9.42 9.74
CA ASP A 470 -15.85 -9.44 8.32
C ASP A 470 -17.06 -9.70 7.41
N ARG A 471 -18.06 -8.83 7.50
CA ARG A 471 -19.33 -8.94 6.76
C ARG A 471 -19.32 -8.08 5.50
N PRO A 472 -19.98 -8.56 4.42
CA PRO A 472 -20.07 -7.78 3.20
C PRO A 472 -20.89 -6.51 3.41
N TYR A 473 -20.39 -5.42 2.80
CA TYR A 473 -21.05 -4.13 2.83
C TYR A 473 -20.93 -3.38 1.50
N MET A 474 -21.85 -2.47 1.31
CA MET A 474 -21.83 -1.44 0.28
C MET A 474 -21.88 -0.07 0.94
N GLY A 475 -21.07 0.85 0.45
CA GLY A 475 -21.04 2.19 1.03
C GLY A 475 -20.63 3.27 0.05
N VAL A 476 -20.81 4.50 0.49
CA VAL A 476 -20.38 5.71 -0.20
C VAL A 476 -19.64 6.62 0.74
N ARG A 477 -18.51 7.12 0.28
CA ARG A 477 -17.75 8.13 0.99
C ARG A 477 -17.71 9.44 0.19
N THR A 478 -18.10 10.53 0.84
CA THR A 478 -17.96 11.90 0.36
C THR A 478 -16.86 12.62 1.13
N GLN A 479 -16.60 13.88 0.81
CA GLN A 479 -15.66 14.70 1.61
C GLN A 479 -16.12 14.85 3.07
N ARG A 480 -17.41 14.74 3.36
CA ARG A 480 -18.01 14.96 4.68
C ARG A 480 -18.54 13.69 5.31
N TYR A 481 -19.18 12.81 4.56
CA TYR A 481 -19.94 11.69 5.08
C TYR A 481 -19.32 10.34 4.71
N THR A 482 -19.41 9.37 5.62
CA THR A 482 -19.32 7.94 5.35
C THR A 482 -20.71 7.35 5.57
N TYR A 483 -21.26 6.64 4.58
CA TYR A 483 -22.52 5.91 4.71
C TYR A 483 -22.35 4.50 4.18
N VAL A 484 -22.77 3.51 4.95
CA VAL A 484 -22.58 2.09 4.67
C VAL A 484 -23.85 1.32 4.96
N VAL A 485 -24.11 0.29 4.18
CA VAL A 485 -25.17 -0.72 4.40
C VAL A 485 -24.53 -2.09 4.41
N TYR A 486 -24.69 -2.84 5.48
CA TYR A 486 -24.30 -4.24 5.60
C TYR A 486 -25.30 -5.10 4.86
N THR A 487 -24.86 -5.85 3.84
CA THR A 487 -25.77 -6.47 2.87
C THR A 487 -26.52 -7.70 3.39
N GLU A 488 -26.01 -8.34 4.43
CA GLU A 488 -26.64 -9.52 5.06
C GLU A 488 -27.71 -9.14 6.09
N THR A 489 -27.49 -8.08 6.86
CA THR A 489 -28.40 -7.65 7.93
C THR A 489 -29.28 -6.46 7.53
N SER A 490 -28.91 -5.75 6.45
CA SER A 490 -29.54 -4.48 6.04
C SER A 490 -29.39 -3.36 7.08
N GLU A 491 -28.55 -3.52 8.08
CA GLU A 491 -28.18 -2.46 9.01
C GLU A 491 -27.35 -1.40 8.30
N ASP A 492 -27.47 -0.16 8.76
CA ASP A 492 -26.72 0.93 8.16
C ASP A 492 -26.03 1.84 9.18
N GLU A 493 -24.90 2.40 8.76
CA GLU A 493 -24.13 3.36 9.53
C GLU A 493 -23.92 4.64 8.71
N LEU A 494 -24.11 5.79 9.35
CA LEU A 494 -23.88 7.12 8.78
C LEU A 494 -23.07 7.98 9.75
N TYR A 495 -21.93 8.49 9.27
CA TYR A 495 -21.04 9.37 10.05
C TYR A 495 -20.84 10.72 9.38
N ASP A 496 -21.05 11.82 10.12
CA ASP A 496 -20.68 13.18 9.69
C ASP A 496 -19.24 13.49 10.14
N ARG A 497 -18.28 13.11 9.35
CA ARG A 497 -16.84 13.22 9.63
C ARG A 497 -16.32 14.65 9.84
N ARG A 498 -17.14 15.66 9.60
CA ARG A 498 -16.80 17.05 9.90
C ARG A 498 -16.99 17.36 11.39
N THR A 499 -18.00 16.81 12.03
CA THR A 499 -18.32 16.98 13.44
C THR A 499 -17.85 15.82 14.28
N ASP A 500 -17.79 14.62 13.67
CA ASP A 500 -17.35 13.37 14.28
C ASP A 500 -16.24 12.72 13.40
N PRO A 501 -15.00 13.19 13.48
CA PRO A 501 -13.89 12.66 12.70
C PRO A 501 -13.42 11.26 13.13
N TYR A 502 -13.91 10.75 14.25
CA TYR A 502 -13.58 9.45 14.82
C TYR A 502 -14.69 8.41 14.61
N GLU A 503 -15.77 8.77 13.90
CA GLU A 503 -16.87 7.87 13.57
C GLU A 503 -17.51 7.19 14.81
N LEU A 504 -17.69 8.00 15.91
CA LEU A 504 -18.22 7.52 17.20
C LEU A 504 -19.75 7.42 17.21
N GLN A 505 -20.44 8.31 16.48
CA GLN A 505 -21.90 8.43 16.52
C GLN A 505 -22.51 8.04 15.19
N ASN A 506 -23.15 6.89 15.15
CA ASN A 506 -23.95 6.50 13.99
C ASN A 506 -25.27 7.30 13.98
N VAL A 507 -25.38 8.25 13.07
CA VAL A 507 -26.58 9.10 12.89
C VAL A 507 -27.54 8.60 11.82
N ALA A 508 -27.42 7.34 11.39
CA ALA A 508 -28.27 6.77 10.34
C ALA A 508 -29.75 6.74 10.71
N GLN A 509 -30.08 6.68 12.01
CA GLN A 509 -31.45 6.67 12.50
C GLN A 509 -31.91 8.05 13.04
N ASP A 510 -31.06 9.07 13.04
CA ASP A 510 -31.41 10.42 13.45
C ASP A 510 -32.29 11.09 12.39
N PRO A 511 -33.55 11.53 12.72
CA PRO A 511 -34.44 12.20 11.78
C PRO A 511 -33.83 13.46 11.14
N ALA A 512 -32.91 14.15 11.82
CA ALA A 512 -32.21 15.31 11.28
C ALA A 512 -31.34 14.97 10.07
N TYR A 513 -30.90 13.72 9.95
CA TYR A 513 -30.09 13.22 8.83
C TYR A 513 -30.90 12.43 7.79
N ALA A 514 -32.23 12.28 7.93
CA ALA A 514 -33.04 11.46 7.01
C ALA A 514 -32.86 11.86 5.53
N GLY A 515 -32.87 13.15 5.21
CA GLY A 515 -32.64 13.65 3.85
C GLY A 515 -31.20 13.38 3.35
N THR A 516 -30.22 13.52 4.23
CA THR A 516 -28.81 13.21 3.93
C THR A 516 -28.63 11.71 3.67
N LYS A 517 -29.19 10.85 4.51
CA LYS A 517 -29.18 9.40 4.36
C LYS A 517 -29.80 8.97 3.02
N ALA A 518 -30.99 9.47 2.69
CA ALA A 518 -31.66 9.15 1.42
C ALA A 518 -30.81 9.56 0.21
N HIS A 519 -30.17 10.74 0.25
CA HIS A 519 -29.26 11.19 -0.79
C HIS A 519 -28.03 10.29 -0.91
N LEU A 520 -27.37 9.95 0.19
CA LEU A 520 -26.19 9.08 0.22
C LEU A 520 -26.53 7.66 -0.25
N TYR A 521 -27.68 7.14 0.12
CA TYR A 521 -28.19 5.85 -0.38
C TYR A 521 -28.32 5.86 -1.91
N ALA A 522 -28.91 6.91 -2.47
CA ALA A 522 -29.02 7.04 -3.92
C ALA A 522 -27.65 7.15 -4.63
N LEU A 523 -26.68 7.84 -4.02
CA LEU A 523 -25.30 7.89 -4.53
C LEU A 523 -24.63 6.50 -4.47
N MET A 524 -24.81 5.79 -3.37
CA MET A 524 -24.29 4.43 -3.16
C MET A 524 -24.81 3.49 -4.24
N GLN A 525 -26.13 3.45 -4.48
CA GLN A 525 -26.73 2.60 -5.52
C GLN A 525 -26.15 2.89 -6.91
N ARG A 526 -25.92 4.15 -7.24
CA ARG A 526 -25.29 4.54 -8.52
C ARG A 526 -23.83 4.09 -8.62
N LEU A 527 -23.10 4.13 -7.52
CA LEU A 527 -21.68 3.75 -7.48
C LEU A 527 -21.49 2.23 -7.58
N HIS A 528 -22.39 1.44 -6.99
CA HIS A 528 -22.28 -0.02 -7.02
C HIS A 528 -22.57 -0.68 -8.36
N THR A 529 -23.21 0.07 -9.27
CA THR A 529 -23.50 -0.38 -10.65
C THR A 529 -22.69 0.39 -11.69
N CYS A 530 -21.83 1.30 -11.24
CA CYS A 530 -21.07 2.16 -12.13
C CYS A 530 -19.96 1.42 -12.86
N ARG A 531 -19.58 1.95 -14.05
CA ARG A 531 -18.42 1.48 -14.80
C ARG A 531 -17.80 2.64 -15.57
N GLY A 532 -16.48 2.80 -15.45
CA GLY A 532 -15.77 3.86 -16.14
C GLY A 532 -16.24 5.25 -15.73
N ARG A 533 -16.62 6.09 -16.69
CA ARG A 533 -17.03 7.47 -16.41
C ARG A 533 -18.30 7.60 -15.57
N SER A 534 -19.18 6.60 -15.57
CA SER A 534 -20.36 6.63 -14.71
C SER A 534 -20.02 6.57 -13.21
N CYS A 535 -18.80 6.14 -12.86
CA CYS A 535 -18.27 6.16 -11.48
C CYS A 535 -17.83 7.57 -11.01
N GLN A 536 -17.83 8.57 -11.89
CA GLN A 536 -17.50 9.95 -11.51
C GLN A 536 -18.74 10.67 -10.99
N VAL A 537 -19.31 10.17 -9.91
CA VAL A 537 -20.54 10.66 -9.30
C VAL A 537 -20.25 11.90 -8.46
N LYS A 538 -21.01 12.99 -8.69
CA LYS A 538 -20.95 14.17 -7.80
C LYS A 538 -21.67 13.85 -6.48
N PRO A 539 -21.14 14.32 -5.33
CA PRO A 539 -21.75 14.10 -4.02
C PRO A 539 -23.02 14.92 -3.84
#